data_266421f53c89a71d5b1117d7b7f66e1f
#
_entry.id   266421f53c89a71d5b1117d7b7f66e1f
#
_cell.length_a   1.000
_cell.length_b   1.000
_cell.length_c   1.000
_cell.angle_alpha   90.00
_cell.angle_beta   90.00
_cell.angle_gamma   90.00
#
_symmetry.space_group_name_H-M   'P 1'
#
loop_
_entity.id
_entity.type
_entity.pdbx_description
1 polymer ?
#
loop_
_entity_poly.entity_id
_entity_poly.type
_entity_poly.pdbx_seq_one_letter_code
_entity_poly.pdbx_strand_id
1 'polypeptide(L)'
;DDTVNVVEHVGTGFVELVESGKLSGPETEAVVSASLEPLLKSDADIIVLGCTHYPFLLPVLQKVAGPGIRFIDPAPAVARQLVHVMTEEHLPVGNTARDSSSATPDVTLLSSGDSGPLHNLFGMIYR
;
A
#
# COMPACT_ATOMS: atom_id res chain seq x y z
N ASP A 1 -11.48 19.98 13.95
CA ASP A 1 -12.78 20.09 13.28
C ASP A 1 -13.67 18.97 13.80
N ASP A 2 -14.69 19.30 14.59
CA ASP A 2 -15.57 18.33 15.28
C ASP A 2 -16.52 17.56 14.33
N THR A 3 -16.30 17.67 13.03
CA THR A 3 -17.13 17.06 11.99
C THR A 3 -16.60 15.72 11.46
N VAL A 4 -15.40 15.32 11.85
CA VAL A 4 -14.77 14.06 11.41
C VAL A 4 -14.70 13.09 12.57
N ASN A 5 -15.33 11.93 12.43
CA ASN A 5 -15.19 10.82 13.35
C ASN A 5 -14.07 9.89 12.87
N VAL A 6 -13.04 9.68 13.70
CA VAL A 6 -11.90 8.81 13.35
C VAL A 6 -12.00 7.51 14.13
N VAL A 7 -12.03 6.40 13.40
CA VAL A 7 -12.01 5.04 13.95
C VAL A 7 -10.70 4.38 13.57
N GLU A 8 -9.91 4.00 14.57
CA GLU A 8 -8.68 3.24 14.37
C GLU A 8 -8.99 1.74 14.32
N HIS A 9 -8.42 1.05 13.33
CA HIS A 9 -8.60 -0.38 13.16
C HIS A 9 -7.34 -1.05 12.60
N VAL A 10 -7.03 -2.25 13.11
CA VAL A 10 -5.90 -3.07 12.64
C VAL A 10 -6.39 -4.03 11.56
N GLY A 11 -5.78 -4.00 10.38
CA GLY A 11 -6.04 -4.95 9.29
C GLY A 11 -5.46 -6.32 9.60
N THR A 12 -6.12 -7.07 10.49
CA THR A 12 -5.66 -8.38 10.94
C THR A 12 -5.57 -9.36 9.77
N GLY A 13 -4.42 -10.01 9.60
CA GLY A 13 -4.16 -10.99 8.55
C GLY A 13 -3.75 -10.38 7.20
N PHE A 14 -3.78 -9.06 7.03
CA PHE A 14 -3.47 -8.42 5.74
C PHE A 14 -1.99 -8.54 5.36
N VAL A 15 -1.09 -8.37 6.32
CA VAL A 15 0.35 -8.49 6.09
C VAL A 15 0.71 -9.91 5.68
N GLU A 16 0.19 -10.91 6.38
CA GLU A 16 0.41 -12.32 6.10
C GLU A 16 -0.10 -12.74 4.71
N LEU A 17 -1.26 -12.22 4.30
CA LEU A 17 -1.78 -12.44 2.95
C LEU A 17 -0.83 -11.89 1.89
N VAL A 18 -0.38 -10.64 2.07
CA VAL A 18 0.50 -9.97 1.10
C VAL A 18 1.86 -10.67 1.03
N GLU A 19 2.49 -10.97 2.16
CA GLU A 19 3.80 -11.63 2.20
C GLU A 19 3.75 -13.06 1.65
N SER A 20 2.62 -13.76 1.80
CA SER A 20 2.41 -15.07 1.20
C SER A 20 1.95 -15.03 -0.27
N GLY A 21 1.78 -13.83 -0.85
CA GLY A 21 1.34 -13.64 -2.25
C GLY A 21 -0.14 -13.96 -2.48
N LYS A 22 -0.95 -14.11 -1.43
CA LYS A 22 -2.39 -14.37 -1.49
C LYS A 22 -3.17 -13.06 -1.67
N LEU A 23 -3.12 -12.47 -2.86
CA LEU A 23 -3.72 -11.17 -3.13
C LEU A 23 -5.17 -11.25 -3.64
N SER A 24 -5.71 -12.45 -3.84
CA SER A 24 -7.07 -12.66 -4.33
C SER A 24 -7.59 -14.05 -3.96
N GLY A 25 -8.88 -14.29 -4.22
CA GLY A 25 -9.51 -15.58 -3.99
C GLY A 25 -10.36 -15.63 -2.71
N PRO A 26 -11.11 -16.72 -2.51
CA PRO A 26 -12.11 -16.83 -1.42
C PRO A 26 -11.51 -16.69 -0.02
N GLU A 27 -10.32 -17.23 0.21
CA GLU A 27 -9.62 -17.13 1.50
C GLU A 27 -9.28 -15.64 1.81
N THR A 28 -8.70 -14.93 0.83
CA THR A 28 -8.37 -13.52 0.96
C THR A 28 -9.62 -12.67 1.19
N GLU A 29 -10.68 -12.93 0.43
CA GLU A 29 -11.96 -12.23 0.59
C GLU A 29 -12.57 -12.46 1.98
N ALA A 30 -12.47 -13.66 2.53
CA ALA A 30 -12.96 -13.95 3.87
C ALA A 30 -12.20 -13.18 4.96
N VAL A 31 -10.86 -13.15 4.89
CA VAL A 31 -10.01 -12.40 5.83
C VAL A 31 -10.30 -10.89 5.72
N VAL A 32 -10.36 -10.37 4.50
CA VAL A 32 -10.66 -8.95 4.24
C VAL A 32 -12.06 -8.59 4.75
N SER A 33 -13.06 -9.43 4.49
CA SER A 33 -14.44 -9.20 4.96
C SER A 33 -14.53 -9.14 6.48
N ALA A 34 -13.91 -10.11 7.16
CA ALA A 34 -13.89 -10.14 8.62
C ALA A 34 -13.19 -8.90 9.22
N SER A 35 -12.12 -8.46 8.59
CA SER A 35 -11.37 -7.27 9.05
C SER A 35 -12.11 -5.96 8.76
N LEU A 36 -12.81 -5.84 7.63
CA LEU A 36 -13.54 -4.61 7.28
C LEU A 36 -14.89 -4.48 8.02
N GLU A 37 -15.48 -5.58 8.48
CA GLU A 37 -16.81 -5.59 9.08
C GLU A 37 -17.00 -4.52 10.19
N PRO A 38 -16.08 -4.32 11.15
CA PRO A 38 -16.23 -3.29 12.17
C PRO A 38 -16.26 -1.87 11.61
N LEU A 39 -15.46 -1.59 10.57
CA LEU A 39 -15.41 -0.28 9.91
C LEU A 39 -16.71 0.00 9.13
N LEU A 40 -17.20 -1.00 8.42
CA LEU A 40 -18.46 -0.88 7.67
C LEU A 40 -19.66 -0.69 8.61
N LYS A 41 -19.64 -1.33 9.79
CA LYS A 41 -20.68 -1.12 10.82
C LYS A 41 -20.60 0.24 11.50
N SER A 42 -19.46 0.94 11.44
CA SER A 42 -19.30 2.30 11.96
C SER A 42 -19.66 3.38 10.95
N ASP A 43 -20.27 3.03 9.81
CA ASP A 43 -20.62 3.94 8.72
C ASP A 43 -19.40 4.72 8.17
N ALA A 44 -18.22 4.10 8.16
CA ALA A 44 -17.05 4.70 7.57
C ALA A 44 -17.26 4.92 6.06
N ASP A 45 -17.00 6.10 5.57
CA ASP A 45 -17.06 6.49 4.15
C ASP A 45 -15.68 6.56 3.50
N ILE A 46 -14.64 6.72 4.32
CA ILE A 46 -13.23 6.79 3.89
C ILE A 46 -12.40 5.83 4.74
N ILE A 47 -11.58 5.02 4.07
CA ILE A 47 -10.59 4.16 4.72
C ILE A 47 -9.19 4.54 4.24
N VAL A 48 -8.34 4.96 5.17
CA VAL A 48 -6.93 5.28 4.89
C VAL A 48 -6.08 4.04 5.16
N LEU A 49 -5.29 3.63 4.17
CA LEU A 49 -4.41 2.47 4.26
C LEU A 49 -3.10 2.85 4.98
N GLY A 50 -3.06 2.69 6.29
CA GLY A 50 -1.94 3.10 7.15
C GLY A 50 -0.74 2.13 7.16
N CYS A 51 -0.67 1.16 6.25
CA CYS A 51 0.42 0.19 6.16
C CYS A 51 0.84 0.00 4.71
N THR A 52 2.13 -0.15 4.46
CA THR A 52 2.72 -0.30 3.12
C THR A 52 2.27 -1.59 2.40
N HIS A 53 1.81 -2.59 3.12
CA HIS A 53 1.29 -3.84 2.56
C HIS A 53 -0.15 -3.72 2.06
N TYR A 54 -0.98 -2.92 2.70
CA TYR A 54 -2.42 -2.87 2.44
C TYR A 54 -2.80 -2.47 1.01
N PRO A 55 -2.08 -1.57 0.31
CA PRO A 55 -2.37 -1.25 -1.08
C PRO A 55 -2.35 -2.43 -2.06
N PHE A 56 -1.60 -3.50 -1.76
CA PHE A 56 -1.60 -4.72 -2.57
C PHE A 56 -2.95 -5.45 -2.55
N LEU A 57 -3.74 -5.26 -1.50
CA LEU A 57 -5.08 -5.84 -1.35
C LEU A 57 -6.19 -4.91 -1.86
N LEU A 58 -5.87 -3.72 -2.39
CA LEU A 58 -6.86 -2.71 -2.77
C LEU A 58 -7.99 -3.25 -3.67
N PRO A 59 -7.73 -4.09 -4.68
CA PRO A 59 -8.81 -4.66 -5.50
C PRO A 59 -9.82 -5.49 -4.70
N VAL A 60 -9.33 -6.27 -3.72
CA VAL A 60 -10.19 -7.10 -2.86
C VAL A 60 -10.90 -6.24 -1.82
N LEU A 61 -10.19 -5.26 -1.24
CA LEU A 61 -10.77 -4.30 -0.30
C LEU A 61 -11.95 -3.55 -0.94
N GLN A 62 -11.78 -3.05 -2.16
CA GLN A 62 -12.84 -2.36 -2.91
C GLN A 62 -14.01 -3.28 -3.24
N LYS A 63 -13.72 -4.52 -3.64
CA LYS A 63 -14.76 -5.52 -3.93
C LYS A 63 -15.62 -5.82 -2.71
N VAL A 64 -14.98 -6.01 -1.55
CA VAL A 64 -15.66 -6.38 -0.30
C VAL A 64 -16.42 -5.19 0.30
N ALA A 65 -15.81 -4.01 0.31
CA ALA A 65 -16.42 -2.81 0.87
C ALA A 65 -17.57 -2.24 0.03
N GLY A 66 -17.53 -2.50 -1.28
CA GLY A 66 -18.52 -1.95 -2.23
C GLY A 66 -18.24 -0.48 -2.60
N PRO A 67 -19.11 0.10 -3.45
CA PRO A 67 -18.86 1.39 -4.10
C PRO A 67 -19.00 2.61 -3.16
N GLY A 68 -19.56 2.44 -1.97
CA GLY A 68 -19.79 3.53 -1.01
C GLY A 68 -18.55 3.95 -0.24
N ILE A 69 -17.48 3.17 -0.28
CA ILE A 69 -16.25 3.40 0.51
C ILE A 69 -15.13 3.90 -0.40
N ARG A 70 -14.51 5.01 0.00
CA ARG A 70 -13.32 5.54 -0.66
C ARG A 70 -12.06 5.09 0.07
N PHE A 71 -11.16 4.40 -0.62
CA PHE A 71 -9.85 4.06 -0.10
C PHE A 71 -8.81 5.12 -0.45
N ILE A 72 -7.96 5.48 0.51
CA ILE A 72 -6.82 6.39 0.33
C ILE A 72 -5.54 5.60 0.56
N ASP A 73 -4.74 5.48 -0.50
CA ASP A 73 -3.35 5.04 -0.42
C ASP A 73 -2.46 6.28 -0.21
N PRO A 74 -1.74 6.40 0.91
CA PRO A 74 -0.87 7.54 1.18
C PRO A 74 0.45 7.51 0.39
N ALA A 75 0.86 6.38 -0.19
CA ALA A 75 2.17 6.23 -0.82
C ALA A 75 2.47 7.27 -1.91
N PRO A 76 1.54 7.61 -2.83
CA PRO A 76 1.79 8.67 -3.80
C PRO A 76 1.99 10.06 -3.18
N ALA A 77 1.33 10.34 -2.07
CA ALA A 77 1.49 11.62 -1.36
C ALA A 77 2.86 11.68 -0.65
N VAL A 78 3.26 10.59 -0.02
CA VAL A 78 4.59 10.47 0.63
C VAL A 78 5.71 10.61 -0.41
N ALA A 79 5.58 9.97 -1.58
CA ALA A 79 6.56 10.08 -2.65
C ALA A 79 6.69 11.52 -3.17
N ARG A 80 5.59 12.24 -3.35
CA ARG A 80 5.62 13.66 -3.74
C ARG A 80 6.29 14.53 -2.67
N GLN A 81 5.99 14.28 -1.39
CA GLN A 81 6.61 15.00 -0.28
C GLN A 81 8.11 14.74 -0.22
N LEU A 82 8.55 13.50 -0.46
CA LEU A 82 9.97 13.17 -0.53
C LEU A 82 10.68 14.01 -1.61
N VAL A 83 10.13 14.05 -2.83
CA VAL A 83 10.70 14.85 -3.93
C VAL A 83 10.73 16.35 -3.56
N HIS A 84 9.68 16.87 -2.93
CA HIS A 84 9.62 18.26 -2.48
C HIS A 84 10.74 18.57 -1.48
N VAL A 85 10.87 17.77 -0.42
CA VAL A 85 11.92 17.95 0.59
C VAL A 85 13.33 17.83 -0.02
N MET A 86 13.56 16.83 -0.88
CA MET A 86 14.83 16.70 -1.57
C MET A 86 15.19 17.92 -2.40
N THR A 87 14.19 18.54 -3.04
CA THR A 87 14.40 19.75 -3.83
C THR A 87 14.72 20.96 -2.95
N GLU A 88 14.01 21.16 -1.84
CA GLU A 88 14.26 22.23 -0.88
C GLU A 88 15.64 22.14 -0.23
N GLU A 89 16.06 20.92 0.12
CA GLU A 89 17.37 20.63 0.74
C GLU A 89 18.52 20.54 -0.30
N HIS A 90 18.26 20.86 -1.57
CA HIS A 90 19.22 20.79 -2.67
C HIS A 90 19.88 19.40 -2.82
N LEU A 91 19.19 18.35 -2.42
CA LEU A 91 19.63 16.98 -2.63
C LEU A 91 19.43 16.57 -4.09
N PRO A 92 20.32 15.73 -4.66
CA PRO A 92 20.17 15.31 -6.05
C PRO A 92 18.89 14.49 -6.21
N VAL A 93 17.89 15.09 -6.85
CA VAL A 93 16.74 14.37 -7.38
C VAL A 93 17.21 13.79 -8.72
N GLY A 94 17.25 12.47 -8.83
CA GLY A 94 17.69 11.81 -10.05
C GLY A 94 17.00 12.39 -11.27
N ASN A 95 17.76 12.62 -12.32
CA ASN A 95 17.26 13.23 -13.55
C ASN A 95 16.15 12.32 -14.11
N THR A 96 14.93 12.79 -14.16
CA THR A 96 13.78 12.06 -14.71
C THR A 96 13.83 11.91 -16.24
N ALA A 97 14.80 12.54 -16.87
CA ALA A 97 15.20 12.19 -18.22
C ALA A 97 15.87 10.80 -18.14
N ARG A 98 15.06 9.75 -18.22
CA ARG A 98 15.56 8.45 -18.64
C ARG A 98 16.25 8.67 -19.97
N ASP A 99 17.57 8.83 -19.91
CA ASP A 99 18.38 8.55 -21.08
C ASP A 99 18.00 7.14 -21.49
N SER A 100 17.56 6.96 -22.72
CA SER A 100 17.05 5.72 -23.30
C SER A 100 18.15 4.64 -23.45
N SER A 101 19.27 4.80 -22.80
CA SER A 101 20.26 3.76 -22.60
C SER A 101 19.81 2.88 -21.42
N SER A 102 19.37 1.70 -21.75
CA SER A 102 18.85 0.55 -21.01
C SER A 102 19.57 0.12 -19.71
N ALA A 103 19.99 1.02 -18.86
CA ALA A 103 20.50 0.64 -17.56
C ALA A 103 19.30 0.47 -16.60
N THR A 104 18.93 -0.77 -16.33
CA THR A 104 18.11 -1.09 -15.17
C THR A 104 18.78 -0.48 -13.93
N PRO A 105 18.04 0.24 -13.08
CA PRO A 105 18.62 0.79 -11.86
C PRO A 105 19.23 -0.35 -11.04
N ASP A 106 20.44 -0.13 -10.54
CA ASP A 106 21.09 -1.06 -9.62
C ASP A 106 20.36 -0.96 -8.27
N VAL A 107 19.54 -1.97 -7.96
CA VAL A 107 18.75 -2.01 -6.73
C VAL A 107 19.23 -3.17 -5.88
N THR A 108 19.73 -2.86 -4.70
CA THR A 108 20.08 -3.86 -3.69
C THR A 108 18.95 -4.00 -2.68
N LEU A 109 18.39 -5.19 -2.58
CA LEU A 109 17.34 -5.53 -1.61
C LEU A 109 17.98 -6.12 -0.36
N LEU A 110 17.71 -5.52 0.79
CA LEU A 110 18.24 -5.95 2.09
C LEU A 110 17.08 -6.24 3.04
N SER A 111 17.17 -7.36 3.76
CA SER A 111 16.21 -7.76 4.80
C SER A 111 16.98 -8.27 6.02
N SER A 112 16.49 -7.97 7.21
CA SER A 112 16.99 -8.55 8.47
C SER A 112 16.46 -9.96 8.75
N GLY A 113 15.44 -10.40 8.01
CA GLY A 113 14.82 -11.73 8.08
C GLY A 113 14.87 -12.45 6.74
N ASP A 114 13.86 -13.29 6.48
CA ASP A 114 13.70 -13.93 5.17
C ASP A 114 13.51 -12.88 4.07
N SER A 115 14.33 -12.95 3.03
CA SER A 115 14.27 -12.02 1.90
C SER A 115 13.28 -12.44 0.81
N GLY A 116 12.70 -13.63 0.90
CA GLY A 116 11.75 -14.17 -0.09
C GLY A 116 10.54 -13.25 -0.33
N PRO A 117 9.79 -12.84 0.71
CA PRO A 117 8.67 -11.91 0.57
C PRO A 117 9.08 -10.58 -0.08
N LEU A 118 10.23 -10.01 0.32
CA LEU A 118 10.75 -8.75 -0.24
C LEU A 118 11.00 -8.86 -1.75
N HIS A 119 11.67 -9.94 -2.20
CA HIS A 119 11.93 -10.16 -3.62
C HIS A 119 10.65 -10.37 -4.42
N ASN A 120 9.68 -11.09 -3.87
CA ASN A 120 8.37 -11.33 -4.50
C ASN A 120 7.61 -10.00 -4.68
N LEU A 121 7.50 -9.19 -3.63
CA LEU A 121 6.81 -7.90 -3.68
C LEU A 121 7.53 -6.91 -4.62
N PHE A 122 8.86 -6.87 -4.56
CA PHE A 122 9.64 -6.03 -5.48
C PHE A 122 9.37 -6.40 -6.95
N GLY A 123 9.34 -7.69 -7.29
CA GLY A 123 9.03 -8.17 -8.64
C GLY A 123 7.60 -7.85 -9.11
N MET A 124 6.66 -7.55 -8.21
CA MET A 124 5.31 -7.10 -8.56
C MET A 124 5.28 -5.60 -8.91
N ILE A 125 6.15 -4.79 -8.31
CA ILE A 125 6.21 -3.34 -8.49
C ILE A 125 7.11 -2.96 -9.68
N TYR A 126 8.24 -3.64 -9.80
CA TYR A 126 9.24 -3.43 -10.84
C TYR A 126 9.07 -4.45 -11.97
N ARG A 127 8.21 -4.13 -12.92
CA ARG A 127 8.05 -4.88 -14.19
C ARG A 127 8.47 -4.04 -15.37
#